data_926e0afd92adae49cf2e0781a44fab56
#
_entry.id   926e0afd92adae49cf2e0781a44fab56
#
_cell.length_a   1.000
_cell.length_b   1.000
_cell.length_c   1.000
_cell.angle_alpha   90.00
_cell.angle_beta   90.00
_cell.angle_gamma   90.00
#
_symmetry.space_group_name_H-M   'P 1'
#
loop_
_entity.id
_entity.type
_entity.pdbx_description
1 polymer ?
#
loop_
_entity_poly.entity_id
_entity_poly.type
_entity_poly.pdbx_seq_one_letter_code
_entity_poly.pdbx_strand_id
1 'polypeptide(L)'
;MKTPIYDALQAYADRQPIRFHMPGHKGHSAIPAWNPLYALDITEISGADSLLEADGIIAESEQIATALFFSAGTVYSCAGSTGCIQTMLTLMKQENRTIIAARNVHRSFLNACILLGLTVKWVYPETNNGLLSGQYTPEQFAAVLAETKEPACVYVTSPDYLGKTADIAGIAAVCKQYNARFLVDNAHGAHLAFLKDGKHPIQNGADFCCDSAHKTLPCLTCLLYTSDAADE
;
A
#
# COMPACT_ATOMS: atom_id res chain seq x y z
N MET A 1 -13.68 -12.39 14.27
CA MET A 1 -12.60 -12.41 13.26
C MET A 1 -11.33 -12.82 13.97
N LYS A 2 -10.52 -13.69 13.38
CA LYS A 2 -9.21 -14.06 13.96
C LYS A 2 -8.25 -12.88 13.87
N THR A 3 -7.34 -12.77 14.86
CA THR A 3 -6.27 -11.77 14.91
C THR A 3 -4.91 -12.47 15.11
N PRO A 4 -4.40 -13.21 14.10
CA PRO A 4 -3.33 -14.20 14.28
C PRO A 4 -2.09 -13.64 14.97
N ILE A 5 -1.63 -12.44 14.55
CA ILE A 5 -0.46 -11.80 15.15
C ILE A 5 -0.74 -11.44 16.61
N TYR A 6 -1.85 -10.75 16.89
CA TYR A 6 -2.19 -10.33 18.25
C TYR A 6 -2.41 -11.53 19.17
N ASP A 7 -3.16 -12.53 18.71
CA ASP A 7 -3.47 -13.73 19.49
C ASP A 7 -2.19 -14.50 19.86
N ALA A 8 -1.24 -14.62 18.92
CA ALA A 8 0.05 -15.26 19.16
C ALA A 8 0.94 -14.46 20.13
N LEU A 9 1.01 -13.15 19.98
CA LEU A 9 1.78 -12.26 20.85
C LEU A 9 1.20 -12.27 22.29
N GLN A 10 -0.13 -12.26 22.43
CA GLN A 10 -0.79 -12.35 23.72
C GLN A 10 -0.50 -13.70 24.40
N ALA A 11 -0.64 -14.80 23.66
CA ALA A 11 -0.32 -16.14 24.16
C ALA A 11 1.17 -16.28 24.54
N TYR A 12 2.07 -15.60 23.84
CA TYR A 12 3.48 -15.54 24.21
C TYR A 12 3.68 -14.76 25.52
N ALA A 13 3.08 -13.58 25.66
CA ALA A 13 3.19 -12.73 26.84
C ALA A 13 2.62 -13.41 28.09
N ASP A 14 1.49 -14.13 27.98
CA ASP A 14 0.81 -14.81 29.09
C ASP A 14 1.66 -15.95 29.69
N ARG A 15 2.56 -16.55 28.92
CA ARG A 15 3.50 -17.56 29.39
C ARG A 15 4.63 -17.00 30.26
N GLN A 16 4.81 -15.66 30.27
CA GLN A 16 5.87 -14.94 30.98
C GLN A 16 7.29 -15.56 30.77
N PRO A 17 7.70 -15.72 29.49
CA PRO A 17 8.96 -16.40 29.19
C PRO A 17 10.17 -15.58 29.67
N ILE A 18 11.26 -16.27 30.02
CA ILE A 18 12.55 -15.62 30.23
C ILE A 18 13.11 -15.23 28.87
N ARG A 19 13.28 -13.91 28.61
CA ARG A 19 13.62 -13.34 27.30
C ARG A 19 15.13 -13.16 27.14
N PHE A 20 15.80 -14.09 26.49
CA PHE A 20 17.20 -13.93 26.06
C PHE A 20 17.36 -13.32 24.66
N HIS A 21 16.25 -13.16 23.92
CA HIS A 21 16.21 -12.55 22.58
C HIS A 21 16.05 -11.01 22.63
N MET A 22 16.20 -10.36 21.48
CA MET A 22 15.83 -8.94 21.29
C MET A 22 14.30 -8.77 21.37
N PRO A 23 13.77 -7.60 21.72
CA PRO A 23 14.47 -6.34 22.04
C PRO A 23 15.14 -6.31 23.42
N GLY A 24 16.04 -5.31 23.61
CA GLY A 24 16.85 -5.16 24.83
C GLY A 24 16.07 -4.91 26.12
N HIS A 25 14.85 -4.39 26.04
CA HIS A 25 13.95 -4.12 27.19
C HIS A 25 13.36 -5.39 27.83
N LYS A 26 13.48 -6.55 27.17
CA LYS A 26 13.07 -7.87 27.71
C LYS A 26 11.60 -7.95 28.18
N GLY A 27 10.72 -7.16 27.54
CA GLY A 27 9.29 -7.12 27.87
C GLY A 27 8.92 -6.19 29.03
N HIS A 28 9.84 -5.34 29.49
CA HIS A 28 9.62 -4.43 30.60
C HIS A 28 9.93 -3.00 30.22
N SER A 29 9.13 -2.07 30.74
CA SER A 29 9.34 -0.63 30.59
C SER A 29 9.68 0.02 31.93
N ALA A 30 10.53 1.06 31.89
CA ALA A 30 10.75 1.95 33.03
C ALA A 30 9.48 2.75 33.39
N ILE A 31 8.53 2.84 32.48
CA ILE A 31 7.19 3.45 32.69
C ILE A 31 6.18 2.31 32.85
N PRO A 32 5.67 2.03 34.07
CA PRO A 32 4.81 0.85 34.33
C PRO A 32 3.57 0.77 33.42
N ALA A 33 2.98 1.90 33.05
CA ALA A 33 1.80 1.94 32.18
C ALA A 33 2.05 1.39 30.78
N TRP A 34 3.31 1.27 30.33
CA TRP A 34 3.69 0.76 29.03
C TRP A 34 4.04 -0.74 29.03
N ASN A 35 4.14 -1.35 30.21
CA ASN A 35 4.47 -2.78 30.32
C ASN A 35 3.59 -3.69 29.46
N PRO A 36 2.26 -3.49 29.34
CA PRO A 36 1.46 -4.35 28.48
C PRO A 36 1.88 -4.32 27.00
N LEU A 37 2.32 -3.14 26.49
CA LEU A 37 2.81 -3.02 25.12
C LEU A 37 4.18 -3.67 24.97
N TYR A 38 5.09 -3.45 25.91
CA TYR A 38 6.44 -4.04 25.89
C TYR A 38 6.41 -5.57 26.04
N ALA A 39 5.38 -6.11 26.71
CA ALA A 39 5.17 -7.54 26.80
C ALA A 39 4.85 -8.19 25.44
N LEU A 40 4.28 -7.43 24.49
CA LEU A 40 3.95 -7.89 23.14
C LEU A 40 5.06 -7.62 22.13
N ASP A 41 6.09 -6.84 22.49
CA ASP A 41 7.18 -6.49 21.58
C ASP A 41 8.25 -7.58 21.60
N ILE A 42 8.41 -8.27 20.49
CA ILE A 42 9.33 -9.40 20.29
C ILE A 42 10.00 -9.28 18.91
N THR A 43 10.94 -10.17 18.65
CA THR A 43 11.60 -10.32 17.35
C THR A 43 11.22 -11.65 16.70
N GLU A 44 11.88 -12.00 15.62
CA GLU A 44 11.76 -13.24 14.85
C GLU A 44 12.23 -14.46 15.64
N ILE A 45 11.49 -14.81 16.69
CA ILE A 45 11.73 -16.01 17.49
C ILE A 45 10.86 -17.16 17.02
N SER A 46 11.13 -18.36 17.47
CA SER A 46 10.31 -19.54 17.13
C SER A 46 8.83 -19.29 17.41
N GLY A 47 7.99 -19.38 16.39
CA GLY A 47 6.54 -19.15 16.44
C GLY A 47 6.12 -17.68 16.26
N ALA A 48 7.07 -16.76 16.04
CA ALA A 48 6.75 -15.33 15.80
C ALA A 48 6.66 -14.94 14.32
N ASP A 49 7.15 -15.81 13.43
CA ASP A 49 7.24 -15.52 11.99
C ASP A 49 8.26 -14.44 11.62
N SER A 50 8.51 -14.22 10.33
CA SER A 50 9.37 -13.17 9.77
C SER A 50 8.62 -12.39 8.71
N LEU A 51 8.71 -11.06 8.75
CA LEU A 51 8.00 -10.20 7.79
C LEU A 51 8.53 -10.38 6.35
N LEU A 52 9.82 -10.73 6.18
CA LEU A 52 10.42 -10.89 4.85
C LEU A 52 10.18 -12.27 4.24
N GLU A 53 9.89 -13.28 5.07
CA GLU A 53 9.67 -14.66 4.68
C GLU A 53 8.46 -15.23 5.44
N ALA A 54 7.34 -14.51 5.36
CA ALA A 54 6.13 -14.82 6.11
C ALA A 54 5.57 -16.20 5.71
N ASP A 55 5.55 -17.15 6.65
CA ASP A 55 5.03 -18.50 6.48
C ASP A 55 4.10 -18.95 7.64
N GLY A 56 3.93 -18.09 8.65
CA GLY A 56 3.18 -18.35 9.89
C GLY A 56 2.07 -17.32 10.14
N ILE A 57 2.13 -16.71 11.35
CA ILE A 57 1.08 -15.78 11.82
C ILE A 57 0.96 -14.50 11.00
N ILE A 58 2.07 -14.04 10.40
CA ILE A 58 2.06 -12.87 9.51
C ILE A 58 1.38 -13.28 8.20
N ALA A 59 1.76 -14.39 7.59
CA ALA A 59 1.11 -14.91 6.38
C ALA A 59 -0.40 -15.14 6.59
N GLU A 60 -0.82 -15.71 7.72
CA GLU A 60 -2.25 -15.88 8.05
C GLU A 60 -2.96 -14.51 8.15
N SER A 61 -2.30 -13.52 8.75
CA SER A 61 -2.85 -12.16 8.86
C SER A 61 -2.95 -11.48 7.49
N GLU A 62 -1.96 -11.63 6.62
CA GLU A 62 -1.96 -11.11 5.24
C GLU A 62 -3.07 -11.76 4.39
N GLN A 63 -3.33 -13.06 4.56
CA GLN A 63 -4.45 -13.75 3.91
C GLN A 63 -5.81 -13.19 4.37
N ILE A 64 -5.97 -12.87 5.66
CA ILE A 64 -7.18 -12.22 6.18
C ILE A 64 -7.33 -10.82 5.59
N ALA A 65 -6.24 -10.04 5.52
CA ALA A 65 -6.24 -8.73 4.89
C ALA A 65 -6.59 -8.83 3.39
N THR A 66 -6.02 -9.80 2.68
CA THR A 66 -6.31 -10.10 1.27
C THR A 66 -7.82 -10.26 1.04
N ALA A 67 -8.48 -11.07 1.88
CA ALA A 67 -9.92 -11.27 1.79
C ALA A 67 -10.72 -10.00 2.12
N LEU A 68 -10.27 -9.20 3.11
CA LEU A 68 -10.95 -7.96 3.51
C LEU A 68 -10.86 -6.86 2.46
N PHE A 69 -9.76 -6.80 1.72
CA PHE A 69 -9.52 -5.80 0.68
C PHE A 69 -9.91 -6.30 -0.73
N PHE A 70 -10.42 -7.53 -0.85
CA PHE A 70 -10.83 -8.15 -2.12
C PHE A 70 -9.69 -8.17 -3.14
N SER A 71 -8.45 -8.37 -2.68
CA SER A 71 -7.26 -8.44 -3.51
C SER A 71 -6.83 -9.87 -3.80
N ALA A 72 -5.94 -10.08 -4.76
CA ALA A 72 -5.30 -11.38 -5.02
C ALA A 72 -4.24 -11.70 -3.97
N GLY A 73 -3.56 -10.67 -3.47
CA GLY A 73 -2.56 -10.75 -2.42
C GLY A 73 -2.41 -9.43 -1.69
N THR A 74 -2.06 -9.49 -0.41
CA THR A 74 -1.76 -8.33 0.43
C THR A 74 -0.53 -8.64 1.24
N VAL A 75 0.45 -7.74 1.23
CA VAL A 75 1.69 -7.88 2.01
C VAL A 75 1.86 -6.67 2.93
N TYR A 76 2.37 -6.92 4.13
CA TYR A 76 2.65 -5.86 5.10
C TYR A 76 4.02 -5.24 4.87
N SER A 77 4.13 -3.94 5.10
CA SER A 77 5.38 -3.20 5.04
C SER A 77 5.56 -2.29 6.24
N CYS A 78 6.72 -2.35 6.88
CA CYS A 78 7.14 -1.43 7.92
C CYS A 78 7.84 -0.17 7.36
N ALA A 79 8.09 -0.12 6.04
CA ALA A 79 8.78 0.99 5.37
C ALA A 79 7.85 2.14 4.95
N GLY A 80 6.61 2.09 5.38
CA GLY A 80 5.61 3.10 5.03
C GLY A 80 5.11 2.97 3.59
N SER A 81 4.09 3.76 3.20
CA SER A 81 3.66 3.86 1.79
C SER A 81 4.82 4.26 0.87
N THR A 82 5.86 4.89 1.40
CA THR A 82 7.10 5.15 0.66
C THR A 82 7.74 3.84 0.18
N GLY A 83 7.89 2.84 1.04
CA GLY A 83 8.40 1.52 0.67
C GLY A 83 7.49 0.80 -0.33
N CYS A 84 6.18 0.83 -0.12
CA CYS A 84 5.20 0.24 -1.04
C CYS A 84 5.27 0.89 -2.44
N ILE A 85 5.32 2.22 -2.52
CA ILE A 85 5.48 2.94 -3.80
C ILE A 85 6.79 2.56 -4.49
N GLN A 86 7.90 2.48 -3.74
CA GLN A 86 9.19 2.03 -4.28
C GLN A 86 9.10 0.61 -4.83
N THR A 87 8.42 -0.30 -4.13
CA THR A 87 8.23 -1.69 -4.57
C THR A 87 7.42 -1.73 -5.87
N MET A 88 6.25 -1.08 -5.92
CA MET A 88 5.43 -1.03 -7.14
C MET A 88 6.21 -0.48 -8.33
N LEU A 89 6.95 0.62 -8.16
CA LEU A 89 7.75 1.20 -9.24
C LEU A 89 8.95 0.33 -9.62
N THR A 90 9.54 -0.42 -8.68
CA THR A 90 10.59 -1.39 -8.96
C THR A 90 10.08 -2.52 -9.85
N LEU A 91 8.88 -3.05 -9.58
CA LEU A 91 8.24 -4.05 -10.43
C LEU A 91 8.02 -3.51 -11.85
N MET A 92 7.51 -2.28 -11.97
CA MET A 92 7.31 -1.65 -13.29
C MET A 92 8.63 -1.45 -14.05
N LYS A 93 9.72 -1.12 -13.34
CA LYS A 93 11.06 -1.05 -13.92
C LYS A 93 11.54 -2.41 -14.41
N GLN A 94 11.34 -3.47 -13.64
CA GLN A 94 11.71 -4.84 -14.04
C GLN A 94 10.93 -5.31 -15.28
N GLU A 95 9.68 -4.89 -15.42
CA GLU A 95 8.85 -5.13 -16.60
C GLU A 95 9.18 -4.20 -17.77
N ASN A 96 10.16 -3.29 -17.63
CA ASN A 96 10.52 -2.26 -18.64
C ASN A 96 9.35 -1.37 -19.06
N ARG A 97 8.47 -0.99 -18.13
CA ARG A 97 7.31 -0.16 -18.43
C ARG A 97 7.63 1.33 -18.37
N THR A 98 7.09 2.08 -19.31
CA THR A 98 7.07 3.55 -19.29
C THR A 98 6.14 4.04 -18.20
N ILE A 99 6.61 4.92 -17.32
CA ILE A 99 5.80 5.48 -16.23
C ILE A 99 5.01 6.69 -16.74
N ILE A 100 3.68 6.62 -16.65
CA ILE A 100 2.75 7.73 -16.92
C ILE A 100 2.09 8.09 -15.59
N ALA A 101 2.21 9.32 -15.11
CA ALA A 101 1.71 9.69 -13.80
C ALA A 101 0.92 11.00 -13.80
N ALA A 102 -0.16 11.03 -13.03
CA ALA A 102 -0.83 12.27 -12.65
C ALA A 102 0.14 13.22 -11.95
N ARG A 103 0.05 14.54 -12.19
CA ARG A 103 1.05 15.50 -11.66
C ARG A 103 0.98 15.71 -10.15
N ASN A 104 -0.14 15.40 -9.50
CA ASN A 104 -0.37 15.55 -8.06
C ASN A 104 0.15 14.38 -7.21
N VAL A 105 1.30 13.81 -7.57
CA VAL A 105 1.92 12.70 -6.83
C VAL A 105 2.55 13.16 -5.52
N HIS A 106 2.60 12.24 -4.55
CA HIS A 106 3.35 12.44 -3.32
C HIS A 106 4.87 12.44 -3.61
N ARG A 107 5.65 13.17 -2.78
CA ARG A 107 7.12 13.23 -2.93
C ARG A 107 7.81 11.85 -2.90
N SER A 108 7.23 10.85 -2.25
CA SER A 108 7.74 9.48 -2.24
C SER A 108 7.83 8.89 -3.65
N PHE A 109 6.86 9.18 -4.52
CA PHE A 109 6.91 8.79 -5.94
C PHE A 109 8.09 9.43 -6.66
N LEU A 110 8.29 10.74 -6.49
CA LEU A 110 9.42 11.45 -7.10
C LEU A 110 10.76 10.90 -6.63
N ASN A 111 10.90 10.69 -5.31
CA ASN A 111 12.11 10.12 -4.73
C ASN A 111 12.37 8.70 -5.24
N ALA A 112 11.33 7.88 -5.39
CA ALA A 112 11.44 6.53 -5.97
C ALA A 112 11.87 6.58 -7.44
N CYS A 113 11.30 7.49 -8.25
CA CYS A 113 11.71 7.68 -9.63
C CYS A 113 13.19 8.08 -9.76
N ILE A 114 13.65 9.00 -8.90
CA ILE A 114 15.07 9.42 -8.86
C ILE A 114 15.96 8.24 -8.48
N LEU A 115 15.63 7.52 -7.40
CA LEU A 115 16.38 6.37 -6.91
C LEU A 115 16.50 5.26 -7.97
N LEU A 116 15.41 5.01 -8.68
CA LEU A 116 15.31 3.95 -9.69
C LEU A 116 15.76 4.41 -11.10
N GLY A 117 16.04 5.70 -11.30
CA GLY A 117 16.40 6.25 -12.62
C GLY A 117 15.25 6.18 -13.63
N LEU A 118 14.01 6.39 -13.17
CA LEU A 118 12.82 6.33 -14.01
C LEU A 118 12.50 7.68 -14.63
N THR A 119 12.15 7.68 -15.92
CA THR A 119 11.59 8.85 -16.61
C THR A 119 10.07 8.77 -16.57
N VAL A 120 9.41 9.90 -16.31
CA VAL A 120 7.97 9.99 -16.14
C VAL A 120 7.36 10.86 -17.25
N LYS A 121 6.32 10.34 -17.93
CA LYS A 121 5.40 11.12 -18.74
C LYS A 121 4.30 11.66 -17.85
N TRP A 122 4.15 12.98 -17.79
CA TRP A 122 3.21 13.63 -16.89
C TRP A 122 1.85 13.88 -17.53
N VAL A 123 0.79 13.53 -16.82
CA VAL A 123 -0.58 13.97 -17.11
C VAL A 123 -0.89 15.17 -16.21
N TYR A 124 -1.28 16.29 -16.81
CA TYR A 124 -1.61 17.52 -16.10
C TYR A 124 -3.12 17.63 -15.89
N PRO A 125 -3.58 18.19 -14.76
CA PRO A 125 -5.00 18.33 -14.49
C PRO A 125 -5.65 19.36 -15.44
N GLU A 126 -6.92 19.16 -15.80
CA GLU A 126 -7.69 20.13 -16.58
C GLU A 126 -7.88 21.45 -15.84
N THR A 127 -8.14 21.34 -14.53
CA THR A 127 -8.31 22.49 -13.66
C THR A 127 -7.22 22.48 -12.61
N ASN A 128 -6.43 23.54 -12.56
CA ASN A 128 -5.37 23.70 -11.58
C ASN A 128 -5.91 24.40 -10.31
N ASN A 129 -6.32 23.62 -9.34
CA ASN A 129 -6.73 24.10 -8.00
C ASN A 129 -5.55 24.16 -7.01
N GLY A 130 -4.35 24.49 -7.51
CA GLY A 130 -3.13 24.52 -6.73
C GLY A 130 -2.33 23.20 -6.77
N LEU A 131 -1.34 23.08 -5.89
CA LEU A 131 -0.41 21.93 -5.89
C LEU A 131 -0.99 20.66 -5.25
N LEU A 132 -2.08 20.79 -4.49
CA LEU A 132 -2.59 19.70 -3.62
C LEU A 132 -3.72 18.91 -4.24
N SER A 133 -4.38 19.44 -5.27
CA SER A 133 -5.53 18.80 -5.89
C SER A 133 -5.56 19.06 -7.39
N GLY A 134 -5.88 18.04 -8.15
CA GLY A 134 -6.12 18.13 -9.60
C GLY A 134 -7.20 17.14 -9.99
N GLN A 135 -8.05 17.53 -10.93
CA GLN A 135 -8.99 16.60 -11.56
C GLN A 135 -8.39 16.09 -12.85
N TYR A 136 -8.45 14.78 -13.00
CA TYR A 136 -7.96 14.06 -14.18
C TYR A 136 -9.09 13.25 -14.77
N THR A 137 -9.17 13.22 -16.10
CA THR A 137 -10.16 12.40 -16.79
C THR A 137 -9.49 11.17 -17.42
N PRO A 138 -10.22 10.06 -17.60
CA PRO A 138 -9.70 8.88 -18.30
C PRO A 138 -9.13 9.21 -19.69
N GLU A 139 -9.75 10.15 -20.41
CA GLU A 139 -9.35 10.56 -21.77
C GLU A 139 -7.95 11.20 -21.80
N GLN A 140 -7.55 11.91 -20.74
CA GLN A 140 -6.20 12.48 -20.65
C GLN A 140 -5.14 11.37 -20.58
N PHE A 141 -5.41 10.28 -19.82
CA PHE A 141 -4.52 9.12 -19.79
C PHE A 141 -4.54 8.36 -21.11
N ALA A 142 -5.72 8.21 -21.74
CA ALA A 142 -5.84 7.59 -23.06
C ALA A 142 -5.00 8.31 -24.11
N ALA A 143 -5.00 9.64 -24.12
CA ALA A 143 -4.21 10.44 -25.07
C ALA A 143 -2.71 10.16 -24.92
N VAL A 144 -2.18 10.14 -23.69
CA VAL A 144 -0.76 9.86 -23.45
C VAL A 144 -0.39 8.40 -23.75
N LEU A 145 -1.30 7.46 -23.42
CA LEU A 145 -1.11 6.04 -23.73
C LEU A 145 -1.09 5.77 -25.23
N ALA A 146 -1.97 6.44 -26.03
CA ALA A 146 -2.00 6.32 -27.48
C ALA A 146 -0.68 6.74 -28.16
N GLU A 147 0.04 7.69 -27.56
CA GLU A 147 1.36 8.15 -28.03
C GLU A 147 2.53 7.32 -27.47
N THR A 148 2.25 6.34 -26.59
CA THR A 148 3.27 5.52 -25.95
C THR A 148 3.34 4.16 -26.63
N LYS A 149 4.46 3.86 -27.28
CA LYS A 149 4.64 2.60 -28.04
C LYS A 149 5.12 1.43 -27.17
N GLU A 150 5.79 1.74 -26.09
CA GLU A 150 6.34 0.77 -25.15
C GLU A 150 5.27 0.33 -24.15
N PRO A 151 5.42 -0.85 -23.51
CA PRO A 151 4.58 -1.21 -22.38
C PRO A 151 4.57 -0.10 -21.33
N ALA A 152 3.40 0.26 -20.81
CA ALA A 152 3.25 1.38 -19.90
C ALA A 152 2.61 0.98 -18.58
N CYS A 153 2.78 1.82 -17.56
CA CYS A 153 1.95 1.82 -16.39
C CYS A 153 1.45 3.24 -16.10
N VAL A 154 0.23 3.33 -15.59
CA VAL A 154 -0.38 4.57 -15.12
C VAL A 154 -0.31 4.60 -13.60
N TYR A 155 0.07 5.74 -13.04
CA TYR A 155 0.13 5.98 -11.61
C TYR A 155 -0.70 7.20 -11.21
N VAL A 156 -1.58 7.04 -10.22
CA VAL A 156 -2.39 8.12 -9.66
C VAL A 156 -2.36 8.10 -8.13
N THR A 157 -2.53 9.27 -7.50
CA THR A 157 -2.78 9.40 -6.06
C THR A 157 -4.27 9.66 -5.84
N SER A 158 -4.95 8.75 -5.17
CA SER A 158 -6.39 8.84 -4.89
C SER A 158 -6.74 8.07 -3.62
N PRO A 159 -7.35 8.71 -2.60
CA PRO A 159 -7.73 10.12 -2.53
C PRO A 159 -6.52 11.07 -2.50
N ASP A 160 -6.73 12.31 -2.98
CA ASP A 160 -5.75 13.38 -2.82
C ASP A 160 -5.74 13.96 -1.40
N TYR A 161 -4.91 14.98 -1.13
CA TYR A 161 -4.80 15.62 0.19
C TYR A 161 -6.09 16.32 0.66
N LEU A 162 -7.03 16.61 -0.23
CA LEU A 162 -8.32 17.23 0.06
C LEU A 162 -9.45 16.21 0.13
N GLY A 163 -9.13 14.91 0.03
CA GLY A 163 -10.09 13.82 0.07
C GLY A 163 -10.86 13.58 -1.23
N LYS A 164 -10.45 14.20 -2.35
CA LYS A 164 -11.06 13.93 -3.65
C LYS A 164 -10.54 12.62 -4.22
N THR A 165 -11.45 11.80 -4.73
CA THR A 165 -11.13 10.54 -5.42
C THR A 165 -11.10 10.76 -6.93
N ALA A 166 -10.16 10.10 -7.61
CA ALA A 166 -10.14 10.01 -9.07
C ALA A 166 -11.21 9.03 -9.57
N ASP A 167 -11.54 9.11 -10.85
CA ASP A 167 -12.35 8.08 -11.54
C ASP A 167 -11.51 6.83 -11.78
N ILE A 168 -11.35 6.01 -10.74
CA ILE A 168 -10.52 4.80 -10.78
C ILE A 168 -11.04 3.82 -11.83
N ALA A 169 -12.35 3.58 -11.89
CA ALA A 169 -12.93 2.64 -12.83
C ALA A 169 -12.76 3.08 -14.29
N GLY A 170 -12.95 4.37 -14.58
CA GLY A 170 -12.72 4.91 -15.92
C GLY A 170 -11.25 4.83 -16.34
N ILE A 171 -10.30 5.16 -15.43
CA ILE A 171 -8.87 5.06 -15.72
C ILE A 171 -8.46 3.59 -15.88
N ALA A 172 -8.97 2.68 -15.07
CA ALA A 172 -8.72 1.23 -15.18
C ALA A 172 -9.19 0.69 -16.54
N ALA A 173 -10.38 1.10 -17.01
CA ALA A 173 -10.88 0.70 -18.32
C ALA A 173 -9.95 1.16 -19.46
N VAL A 174 -9.43 2.38 -19.36
CA VAL A 174 -8.43 2.90 -20.32
C VAL A 174 -7.13 2.09 -20.24
N CYS A 175 -6.62 1.83 -19.04
CA CYS A 175 -5.40 1.03 -18.86
C CYS A 175 -5.57 -0.38 -19.48
N LYS A 176 -6.69 -1.03 -19.26
CA LYS A 176 -7.01 -2.34 -19.86
C LYS A 176 -7.04 -2.28 -21.38
N GLN A 177 -7.63 -1.23 -21.98
CA GLN A 177 -7.67 -1.02 -23.44
C GLN A 177 -6.26 -0.95 -24.05
N TYR A 178 -5.31 -0.32 -23.36
CA TYR A 178 -3.93 -0.14 -23.83
C TYR A 178 -2.95 -1.16 -23.27
N ASN A 179 -3.42 -2.21 -22.59
CA ASN A 179 -2.57 -3.21 -21.91
C ASN A 179 -1.51 -2.57 -20.97
N ALA A 180 -1.91 -1.50 -20.30
CA ALA A 180 -1.09 -0.79 -19.33
C ALA A 180 -1.42 -1.27 -17.90
N ARG A 181 -0.41 -1.37 -17.01
CA ARG A 181 -0.64 -1.59 -15.59
C ARG A 181 -1.20 -0.33 -14.93
N PHE A 182 -2.07 -0.50 -13.94
CA PHE A 182 -2.65 0.61 -13.20
C PHE A 182 -2.30 0.56 -11.72
N LEU A 183 -1.53 1.55 -11.26
CA LEU A 183 -1.03 1.69 -9.90
C LEU A 183 -1.72 2.85 -9.19
N VAL A 184 -2.18 2.63 -7.96
CA VAL A 184 -2.85 3.67 -7.17
C VAL A 184 -2.16 3.86 -5.82
N ASP A 185 -1.72 5.07 -5.55
CA ASP A 185 -1.36 5.52 -4.21
C ASP A 185 -2.64 5.89 -3.44
N ASN A 186 -3.16 4.93 -2.71
CA ASN A 186 -4.36 5.04 -1.87
C ASN A 186 -4.01 5.29 -0.40
N ALA A 187 -2.85 5.91 -0.12
CA ALA A 187 -2.39 6.11 1.25
C ALA A 187 -3.41 6.82 2.16
N HIS A 188 -4.34 7.59 1.61
CA HIS A 188 -5.41 8.25 2.35
C HIS A 188 -6.76 7.52 2.27
N GLY A 189 -6.84 6.36 1.62
CA GLY A 189 -8.08 5.71 1.27
C GLY A 189 -8.27 4.28 1.78
N ALA A 190 -7.46 3.77 2.71
CA ALA A 190 -7.62 2.42 3.24
C ALA A 190 -9.05 2.11 3.74
N HIS A 191 -9.74 3.12 4.31
CA HIS A 191 -11.13 3.01 4.78
C HIS A 191 -12.14 2.78 3.64
N LEU A 192 -11.80 3.11 2.39
CA LEU A 192 -12.70 2.96 1.24
C LEU A 192 -13.12 1.51 0.98
N ALA A 193 -12.27 0.55 1.39
CA ALA A 193 -12.58 -0.88 1.30
C ALA A 193 -13.81 -1.28 2.15
N PHE A 194 -14.11 -0.52 3.20
CA PHE A 194 -15.16 -0.80 4.17
C PHE A 194 -16.43 0.05 3.94
N LEU A 195 -16.44 0.88 2.90
CA LEU A 195 -17.62 1.63 2.51
C LEU A 195 -18.57 0.75 1.68
N LYS A 196 -19.89 0.99 1.83
CA LYS A 196 -20.91 0.19 1.14
C LYS A 196 -20.85 0.27 -0.39
N ASP A 197 -20.29 1.34 -0.92
CA ASP A 197 -20.21 1.64 -2.37
C ASP A 197 -18.93 1.08 -3.02
N GLY A 198 -18.11 0.31 -2.29
CA GLY A 198 -16.94 -0.39 -2.85
C GLY A 198 -15.98 0.54 -3.60
N LYS A 199 -15.51 1.62 -2.96
CA LYS A 199 -14.67 2.65 -3.63
C LYS A 199 -13.17 2.38 -3.58
N HIS A 200 -12.75 1.25 -3.02
CA HIS A 200 -11.34 0.91 -2.95
C HIS A 200 -10.77 0.66 -4.37
N PRO A 201 -9.54 1.14 -4.69
CA PRO A 201 -8.98 1.04 -6.03
C PRO A 201 -8.93 -0.39 -6.59
N ILE A 202 -8.56 -1.39 -5.79
CA ILE A 202 -8.53 -2.80 -6.22
C ILE A 202 -9.90 -3.26 -6.69
N GLN A 203 -10.97 -2.92 -5.97
CA GLN A 203 -12.36 -3.26 -6.36
C GLN A 203 -12.81 -2.55 -7.64
N ASN A 204 -12.09 -1.50 -8.06
CA ASN A 204 -12.39 -0.68 -9.24
C ASN A 204 -11.36 -0.85 -10.36
N GLY A 205 -10.57 -1.92 -10.33
CA GLY A 205 -9.73 -2.35 -11.45
C GLY A 205 -8.29 -1.82 -11.43
N ALA A 206 -7.79 -1.34 -10.29
CA ALA A 206 -6.35 -1.11 -10.13
C ALA A 206 -5.61 -2.44 -10.03
N ASP A 207 -4.47 -2.57 -10.71
CA ASP A 207 -3.60 -3.76 -10.59
C ASP A 207 -2.87 -3.76 -9.24
N PHE A 208 -2.35 -2.62 -8.82
CA PHE A 208 -1.63 -2.46 -7.56
C PHE A 208 -2.11 -1.24 -6.79
N CYS A 209 -2.15 -1.38 -5.48
CA CYS A 209 -2.56 -0.30 -4.59
C CYS A 209 -1.69 -0.29 -3.33
N CYS A 210 -1.28 0.88 -2.85
CA CYS A 210 -0.68 1.00 -1.54
C CYS A 210 -1.59 1.78 -0.58
N ASP A 211 -1.78 1.24 0.61
CA ASP A 211 -2.64 1.78 1.65
C ASP A 211 -1.86 2.12 2.92
N SER A 212 -2.16 3.24 3.56
CA SER A 212 -1.65 3.57 4.88
C SER A 212 -2.73 3.32 5.94
N ALA A 213 -2.69 2.17 6.58
CA ALA A 213 -3.68 1.80 7.59
C ALA A 213 -3.82 2.87 8.69
N HIS A 214 -2.70 3.36 9.23
CA HIS A 214 -2.67 4.32 10.33
C HIS A 214 -3.25 5.70 10.00
N LYS A 215 -3.44 6.05 8.73
CA LYS A 215 -4.02 7.35 8.35
C LYS A 215 -5.54 7.37 8.49
N THR A 216 -6.19 6.24 8.25
CA THR A 216 -7.66 6.18 8.14
C THR A 216 -8.31 5.01 8.87
N LEU A 217 -7.53 4.06 9.38
CA LEU A 217 -8.00 2.94 10.20
C LEU A 217 -7.50 3.08 11.65
N PRO A 218 -8.19 2.52 12.65
CA PRO A 218 -7.84 2.63 14.06
C PRO A 218 -6.67 1.69 14.43
N CYS A 219 -5.48 1.99 13.94
CA CYS A 219 -4.26 1.21 14.22
C CYS A 219 -3.09 2.13 14.58
N LEU A 220 -2.03 1.53 15.13
CA LEU A 220 -0.80 2.25 15.47
C LEU A 220 -0.08 2.72 14.20
N THR A 221 0.77 3.75 14.35
CA THR A 221 1.55 4.33 13.26
C THR A 221 2.48 3.31 12.60
N CYS A 222 2.74 3.46 11.31
CA CYS A 222 3.64 2.65 10.48
C CYS A 222 3.15 1.25 10.13
N LEU A 223 1.87 0.92 10.26
CA LEU A 223 1.28 -0.26 9.64
C LEU A 223 0.77 0.08 8.24
N LEU A 224 1.36 -0.53 7.24
CA LEU A 224 1.07 -0.31 5.82
C LEU A 224 1.07 -1.63 5.08
N TYR A 225 0.32 -1.70 4.00
CA TYR A 225 0.28 -2.88 3.15
C TYR A 225 0.13 -2.48 1.68
N THR A 226 0.55 -3.36 0.81
CA THR A 226 0.36 -3.28 -0.64
C THR A 226 -0.59 -4.40 -1.02
N SER A 227 -1.59 -4.08 -1.83
CA SER A 227 -2.54 -5.03 -2.38
C SER A 227 -2.31 -5.17 -3.88
N ASP A 228 -2.40 -6.40 -4.36
CA ASP A 228 -2.31 -6.77 -5.77
C ASP A 228 -3.67 -7.30 -6.25
N ALA A 229 -4.06 -6.96 -7.48
CA ALA A 229 -5.27 -7.49 -8.10
C ALA A 229 -5.02 -8.91 -8.64
N ALA A 230 -6.05 -9.75 -8.63
CA ALA A 230 -5.99 -11.06 -9.28
C ALA A 230 -5.82 -10.90 -10.79
N ASP A 231 -4.86 -11.62 -11.38
CA ASP A 231 -4.85 -11.85 -12.82
C ASP A 231 -5.99 -12.85 -13.12
N GLU A 232 -7.10 -12.37 -13.72
CA GLU A 232 -8.12 -13.19 -14.37
C GLU A 232 -7.78 -13.37 -15.84
#